data_f3c8f088d03fb4270185aaaa3cd1e783
#
_entry.id   f3c8f088d03fb4270185aaaa3cd1e783
#
_cell.length_a   1.000
_cell.length_b   1.000
_cell.length_c   1.000
_cell.angle_alpha   90.00
_cell.angle_beta   90.00
_cell.angle_gamma   90.00
#
_symmetry.space_group_name_H-M   'P 1'
#
loop_
_entity.id
_entity.type
_entity.pdbx_description
1 polymer ?
#
loop_
_entity_poly.entity_id
_entity_poly.type
_entity_poly.pdbx_seq_one_letter_code
_entity_poly.pdbx_strand_id
1 'polypeptide(L)'
;MSNGGWDCDATEIYEDGCPVACSGVVDLRTLEAVDMRYIISDIHGCYDQYRMLLDKIHFTENDTLYVLGDAVDRGPEPVKVLRDMMRRRNVIFILGNHDFIMYTLMKKLSVEITADNYDKHLTPEILLDYNLWCQDGGQITAEQFGKLSYSEKLDMLDYIAEASLYEVIKNNGKEYRLIHAGIINFSPYKDLEEYNLYDFLEGRADYSKRYYPDENIFLVTGHTPTFLINGWGKTEVYRKNGHIAMDCSCVAGGKLAAFCIETEEVIYVDGVLDTKEDYLGRRKL
;
A
#
# COMPACT_ATOMS: atom_id res chain seq x y z
N MET A 1 50.65 39.26 0.08
CA MET A 1 51.51 39.19 -1.13
C MET A 1 51.40 37.72 -1.59
N SER A 2 50.87 37.37 -2.72
CA SER A 2 50.58 38.00 -4.02
C SER A 2 49.44 37.21 -4.67
N ASN A 3 48.59 37.95 -5.32
CA ASN A 3 47.50 37.52 -6.18
C ASN A 3 47.99 36.65 -7.33
N GLY A 4 47.29 35.59 -7.68
CA GLY A 4 47.39 34.87 -8.93
C GLY A 4 46.01 34.84 -9.59
N GLY A 5 45.72 35.85 -10.44
CA GLY A 5 44.58 35.84 -11.33
C GLY A 5 44.81 34.88 -12.49
N TRP A 6 43.73 34.24 -12.94
CA TRP A 6 43.73 33.47 -14.17
C TRP A 6 42.94 34.27 -15.20
N ASP A 7 43.67 34.85 -16.17
CA ASP A 7 43.13 35.40 -17.39
C ASP A 7 42.67 34.30 -18.33
N CYS A 8 41.42 34.29 -18.72
CA CYS A 8 40.91 33.49 -19.83
C CYS A 8 40.85 34.37 -21.09
N ASP A 9 41.94 34.37 -21.85
CA ASP A 9 41.95 34.87 -23.23
C ASP A 9 42.23 33.69 -24.17
N ALA A 10 41.19 33.23 -24.86
CA ALA A 10 41.32 32.48 -26.11
C ALA A 10 39.96 32.52 -26.85
N THR A 11 39.73 33.56 -27.62
CA THR A 11 38.72 33.58 -28.68
C THR A 11 39.32 32.97 -29.94
N GLU A 12 39.05 31.66 -30.16
CA GLU A 12 39.20 31.09 -31.51
C GLU A 12 37.85 31.27 -32.26
N ILE A 13 37.88 32.05 -33.31
CA ILE A 13 36.76 32.27 -34.23
C ILE A 13 36.95 31.30 -35.40
N TYR A 14 35.99 30.35 -35.54
CA TYR A 14 35.89 29.57 -36.77
C TYR A 14 35.05 30.29 -37.81
N GLU A 15 35.40 30.11 -39.09
CA GLU A 15 34.94 30.90 -40.25
C GLU A 15 33.43 30.86 -40.56
N ASP A 16 32.60 30.21 -39.81
CA ASP A 16 31.16 30.07 -40.12
C ASP A 16 30.20 30.85 -39.22
N GLY A 17 30.69 31.73 -38.38
CA GLY A 17 29.88 32.74 -37.68
C GLY A 17 28.77 32.26 -36.76
N CYS A 18 28.76 30.99 -36.32
CA CYS A 18 27.76 30.45 -35.42
C CYS A 18 28.32 30.42 -33.98
N PRO A 19 27.68 31.03 -32.97
CA PRO A 19 28.15 30.97 -31.61
C PRO A 19 27.94 29.56 -31.09
N VAL A 20 29.04 28.87 -30.75
CA VAL A 20 28.98 27.60 -30.00
C VAL A 20 28.42 27.91 -28.62
N ALA A 21 27.19 27.51 -28.37
CA ALA A 21 26.64 27.51 -27.03
C ALA A 21 27.51 26.61 -26.15
N CYS A 22 28.18 27.20 -25.18
CA CYS A 22 28.82 26.44 -24.12
C CYS A 22 27.76 25.54 -23.49
N SER A 23 27.80 24.22 -23.77
CA SER A 23 27.05 23.24 -23.07
C SER A 23 27.61 23.21 -21.63
N GLY A 24 26.95 23.95 -20.74
CA GLY A 24 27.20 23.81 -19.31
C GLY A 24 26.97 22.35 -18.96
N VAL A 25 28.03 21.67 -18.53
CA VAL A 25 27.91 20.37 -17.89
C VAL A 25 27.10 20.64 -16.61
N VAL A 26 25.81 20.34 -16.65
CA VAL A 26 25.01 20.31 -15.43
C VAL A 26 25.59 19.18 -14.60
N ASP A 27 26.26 19.53 -13.51
CA ASP A 27 26.74 18.56 -12.55
C ASP A 27 25.51 17.90 -11.89
N LEU A 28 25.14 16.72 -12.36
CA LEU A 28 24.02 15.94 -11.86
C LEU A 28 24.17 15.50 -10.38
N ARG A 29 25.30 15.85 -9.74
CA ARG A 29 25.57 15.52 -8.33
C ARG A 29 24.94 16.46 -7.32
N THR A 30 24.27 17.53 -7.76
CA THR A 30 23.60 18.52 -6.90
C THR A 30 22.07 18.51 -6.99
N LEU A 31 21.47 17.51 -7.60
CA LEU A 31 20.06 17.23 -7.37
C LEU A 31 19.96 16.66 -5.96
N GLU A 32 19.59 17.51 -4.99
CA GLU A 32 19.13 17.03 -3.68
C GLU A 32 18.09 15.95 -3.96
N ALA A 33 18.34 14.75 -3.46
CA ALA A 33 17.38 13.66 -3.59
C ALA A 33 16.11 14.11 -2.89
N VAL A 34 15.06 14.35 -3.66
CA VAL A 34 13.74 14.67 -3.10
C VAL A 34 13.19 13.38 -2.51
N ASP A 35 12.90 13.39 -1.22
CA ASP A 35 12.26 12.28 -0.53
C ASP A 35 10.90 12.02 -1.17
N MET A 36 10.69 10.84 -1.73
CA MET A 36 9.46 10.47 -2.43
C MET A 36 8.49 9.76 -1.50
N ARG A 37 7.20 10.00 -1.67
CA ARG A 37 6.14 9.33 -0.92
C ARG A 37 5.29 8.49 -1.87
N TYR A 38 5.25 7.21 -1.59
CA TYR A 38 4.53 6.23 -2.41
C TYR A 38 3.35 5.64 -1.65
N ILE A 39 2.28 5.35 -2.38
CA ILE A 39 1.10 4.66 -1.87
C ILE A 39 0.95 3.34 -2.63
N ILE A 40 0.81 2.23 -1.90
CA ILE A 40 0.48 0.91 -2.43
C ILE A 40 -0.69 0.31 -1.65
N SER A 41 -1.33 -0.73 -2.16
CA SER A 41 -2.49 -1.36 -1.50
C SER A 41 -2.61 -2.84 -1.84
N ASP A 42 -3.31 -3.59 -0.99
CA ASP A 42 -3.81 -4.95 -1.26
C ASP A 42 -2.71 -5.89 -1.81
N ILE A 43 -1.61 -5.99 -1.04
CA ILE A 43 -0.47 -6.84 -1.40
C ILE A 43 -0.87 -8.32 -1.33
N HIS A 44 -1.72 -8.68 -0.36
CA HIS A 44 -2.24 -10.04 -0.19
C HIS A 44 -1.16 -11.11 -0.32
N GLY A 45 -0.10 -11.02 0.48
CA GLY A 45 0.96 -12.03 0.50
C GLY A 45 1.78 -12.17 -0.79
N CYS A 46 1.61 -11.30 -1.78
CA CYS A 46 2.38 -11.28 -3.04
C CYS A 46 3.76 -10.64 -2.81
N TYR A 47 4.61 -11.30 -2.02
CA TYR A 47 5.89 -10.75 -1.60
C TYR A 47 6.85 -10.44 -2.76
N ASP A 48 6.93 -11.31 -3.75
CA ASP A 48 7.80 -11.09 -4.90
C ASP A 48 7.38 -9.84 -5.68
N GLN A 49 6.07 -9.64 -5.90
CA GLN A 49 5.55 -8.45 -6.57
C GLN A 49 5.80 -7.18 -5.74
N TYR A 50 5.62 -7.25 -4.42
CA TYR A 50 5.97 -6.18 -3.50
C TYR A 50 7.45 -5.80 -3.62
N ARG A 51 8.36 -6.76 -3.60
CA ARG A 51 9.79 -6.54 -3.79
C ARG A 51 10.13 -5.96 -5.16
N MET A 52 9.57 -6.55 -6.23
CA MET A 52 9.76 -6.05 -7.60
C MET A 52 9.28 -4.60 -7.75
N LEU A 53 8.18 -4.23 -7.07
CA LEU A 53 7.67 -2.86 -7.09
C LEU A 53 8.62 -1.90 -6.37
N LEU A 54 9.10 -2.27 -5.18
CA LEU A 54 10.09 -1.46 -4.43
C LEU A 54 11.38 -1.26 -5.22
N ASP A 55 11.88 -2.32 -5.88
CA ASP A 55 13.07 -2.23 -6.73
C ASP A 55 12.81 -1.32 -7.95
N LYS A 56 11.64 -1.42 -8.56
CA LYS A 56 11.26 -0.62 -9.75
C LYS A 56 11.12 0.87 -9.45
N ILE A 57 10.62 1.23 -8.28
CA ILE A 57 10.54 2.63 -7.82
C ILE A 57 11.84 3.12 -7.19
N HIS A 58 12.87 2.26 -7.12
CA HIS A 58 14.15 2.55 -6.46
C HIS A 58 13.97 3.03 -5.01
N PHE A 59 13.05 2.39 -4.27
CA PHE A 59 12.68 2.77 -2.91
C PHE A 59 13.88 2.75 -1.95
N THR A 60 14.13 3.87 -1.28
CA THR A 60 15.27 4.08 -0.38
C THR A 60 14.81 4.36 1.06
N GLU A 61 15.76 4.51 1.99
CA GLU A 61 15.48 4.85 3.40
C GLU A 61 14.95 6.30 3.57
N ASN A 62 15.17 7.16 2.58
CA ASN A 62 14.68 8.54 2.61
C ASN A 62 13.23 8.67 2.14
N ASP A 63 12.74 7.70 1.36
CA ASP A 63 11.37 7.69 0.86
C ASP A 63 10.39 7.25 1.96
N THR A 64 9.10 7.50 1.76
CA THR A 64 8.03 6.98 2.64
C THR A 64 7.08 6.12 1.82
N LEU A 65 6.75 4.94 2.34
CA LEU A 65 5.76 4.03 1.75
C LEU A 65 4.52 3.94 2.64
N TYR A 66 3.37 4.29 2.08
CA TYR A 66 2.07 4.08 2.71
C TYR A 66 1.46 2.80 2.13
N VAL A 67 1.13 1.83 3.00
CA VAL A 67 0.47 0.59 2.62
C VAL A 67 -0.98 0.65 3.10
N LEU A 68 -1.92 0.70 2.16
CA LEU A 68 -3.35 0.86 2.46
C LEU A 68 -4.02 -0.47 2.81
N GLY A 69 -3.44 -1.24 3.71
CA GLY A 69 -4.02 -2.47 4.22
C GLY A 69 -3.95 -3.68 3.28
N ASP A 70 -4.54 -4.76 3.76
CA ASP A 70 -4.61 -6.06 3.11
C ASP A 70 -3.23 -6.58 2.68
N ALA A 71 -2.29 -6.54 3.64
CA ALA A 71 -0.95 -7.10 3.47
C ALA A 71 -0.96 -8.63 3.47
N VAL A 72 -1.92 -9.24 4.19
CA VAL A 72 -2.02 -10.69 4.43
C VAL A 72 -3.07 -11.36 3.56
N ASP A 73 -3.16 -12.69 3.68
CA ASP A 73 -4.12 -13.60 3.06
C ASP A 73 -3.96 -13.79 1.55
N ARG A 74 -4.58 -14.84 1.03
CA ARG A 74 -4.73 -15.18 -0.39
C ARG A 74 -3.44 -15.57 -1.10
N GLY A 75 -2.42 -14.73 -1.05
CA GLY A 75 -1.16 -14.95 -1.76
C GLY A 75 -0.18 -15.84 -0.98
N PRO A 76 0.96 -16.18 -1.60
CA PRO A 76 1.81 -17.27 -1.09
C PRO A 76 2.62 -16.93 0.16
N GLU A 77 2.94 -15.66 0.43
CA GLU A 77 3.93 -15.28 1.46
C GLU A 77 3.49 -14.12 2.38
N PRO A 78 2.30 -14.17 3.02
CA PRO A 78 1.77 -13.09 3.84
C PRO A 78 2.67 -12.73 5.03
N VAL A 79 3.20 -13.73 5.74
CA VAL A 79 4.11 -13.50 6.87
C VAL A 79 5.41 -12.84 6.43
N LYS A 80 5.88 -13.12 5.21
CA LYS A 80 7.10 -12.52 4.67
C LYS A 80 6.90 -11.04 4.31
N VAL A 81 5.71 -10.69 3.81
CA VAL A 81 5.32 -9.28 3.57
C VAL A 81 5.35 -8.52 4.89
N LEU A 82 4.64 -8.99 5.92
CA LEU A 82 4.63 -8.32 7.23
C LEU A 82 6.04 -8.19 7.83
N ARG A 83 6.85 -9.24 7.78
CA ARG A 83 8.23 -9.19 8.27
C ARG A 83 9.11 -8.16 7.54
N ASP A 84 8.94 -7.97 6.26
CA ASP A 84 9.67 -6.94 5.51
C ASP A 84 9.18 -5.54 5.91
N MET A 85 7.87 -5.33 5.99
CA MET A 85 7.28 -4.07 6.44
C MET A 85 7.75 -3.68 7.85
N MET A 86 7.70 -4.60 8.81
CA MET A 86 8.16 -4.41 10.20
C MET A 86 9.63 -3.97 10.31
N ARG A 87 10.48 -4.38 9.38
CA ARG A 87 11.91 -4.02 9.37
C ARG A 87 12.18 -2.61 8.84
N ARG A 88 11.20 -1.99 8.19
CA ARG A 88 11.33 -0.70 7.53
C ARG A 88 10.72 0.39 8.39
N ARG A 89 11.54 1.35 8.82
CA ARG A 89 11.07 2.49 9.65
C ARG A 89 10.27 3.52 8.86
N ASN A 90 10.35 3.46 7.55
CA ASN A 90 9.73 4.39 6.60
C ASN A 90 8.53 3.78 5.88
N VAL A 91 7.97 2.70 6.41
CA VAL A 91 6.68 2.13 5.99
C VAL A 91 5.63 2.52 7.02
N ILE A 92 4.57 3.18 6.55
CA ILE A 92 3.38 3.53 7.33
C ILE A 92 2.27 2.58 6.92
N PHE A 93 1.80 1.79 7.87
CA PHE A 93 0.79 0.78 7.64
C PHE A 93 -0.59 1.26 8.05
N ILE A 94 -1.53 1.25 7.11
CA ILE A 94 -2.94 1.52 7.34
C ILE A 94 -3.66 0.18 7.39
N LEU A 95 -4.51 -0.01 8.39
CA LEU A 95 -5.15 -1.28 8.69
C LEU A 95 -6.18 -1.66 7.63
N GLY A 96 -6.04 -2.86 7.04
CA GLY A 96 -7.03 -3.47 6.17
C GLY A 96 -7.96 -4.43 6.91
N ASN A 97 -9.07 -4.80 6.28
CA ASN A 97 -10.02 -5.74 6.90
C ASN A 97 -9.43 -7.15 7.06
N HIS A 98 -8.61 -7.63 6.13
CA HIS A 98 -7.91 -8.91 6.26
C HIS A 98 -6.90 -8.90 7.40
N ASP A 99 -6.14 -7.82 7.55
CA ASP A 99 -5.17 -7.64 8.62
C ASP A 99 -5.87 -7.60 9.99
N PHE A 100 -7.01 -6.90 10.07
CA PHE A 100 -7.81 -6.82 11.30
C PHE A 100 -8.42 -8.17 11.70
N ILE A 101 -8.95 -8.93 10.74
CA ILE A 101 -9.49 -10.27 11.01
C ILE A 101 -8.37 -11.19 11.49
N MET A 102 -7.22 -11.22 10.80
CA MET A 102 -6.04 -11.97 11.22
C MET A 102 -5.64 -11.59 12.65
N TYR A 103 -5.47 -10.30 12.95
CA TYR A 103 -5.11 -9.81 14.27
C TYR A 103 -6.08 -10.31 15.35
N THR A 104 -7.38 -10.12 15.11
CA THR A 104 -8.43 -10.45 16.07
C THR A 104 -8.46 -11.94 16.40
N LEU A 105 -8.36 -12.80 15.38
CA LEU A 105 -8.38 -14.25 15.53
C LEU A 105 -7.07 -14.77 16.12
N MET A 106 -5.93 -14.35 15.59
CA MET A 106 -4.63 -14.85 16.03
C MET A 106 -4.30 -14.39 17.46
N LYS A 107 -4.71 -13.20 17.87
CA LYS A 107 -4.59 -12.74 19.26
C LYS A 107 -5.36 -13.64 20.23
N LYS A 108 -6.57 -14.07 19.86
CA LYS A 108 -7.38 -14.99 20.67
C LYS A 108 -6.82 -16.41 20.71
N LEU A 109 -6.21 -16.87 19.59
CA LEU A 109 -5.72 -18.25 19.42
C LEU A 109 -4.24 -18.42 19.78
N SER A 110 -3.48 -17.34 20.01
CA SER A 110 -2.06 -17.39 20.41
C SER A 110 -1.84 -17.56 21.91
N VAL A 111 -2.89 -17.71 22.70
CA VAL A 111 -2.79 -18.02 24.12
C VAL A 111 -2.56 -19.53 24.31
N GLU A 112 -1.94 -19.92 25.42
CA GLU A 112 -1.81 -21.32 25.76
C GLU A 112 -3.18 -21.91 26.10
N ILE A 113 -3.67 -22.83 25.27
CA ILE A 113 -4.96 -23.48 25.45
C ILE A 113 -4.76 -24.74 26.29
N THR A 114 -5.41 -24.79 27.45
CA THR A 114 -5.36 -25.88 28.41
C THR A 114 -6.74 -26.49 28.57
N ALA A 115 -6.81 -27.64 29.28
CA ALA A 115 -8.08 -28.27 29.62
C ALA A 115 -9.00 -27.37 30.48
N ASP A 116 -8.42 -26.38 31.18
CA ASP A 116 -9.17 -25.51 32.09
C ASP A 116 -9.66 -24.19 31.40
N ASN A 117 -9.20 -23.90 30.19
CA ASN A 117 -9.54 -22.64 29.50
C ASN A 117 -10.01 -22.81 28.05
N TYR A 118 -10.03 -24.06 27.51
CA TYR A 118 -10.34 -24.27 26.08
C TYR A 118 -11.73 -23.75 25.68
N ASP A 119 -12.71 -23.86 26.58
CA ASP A 119 -14.10 -23.41 26.37
C ASP A 119 -14.23 -21.90 26.22
N LYS A 120 -13.27 -21.13 26.76
CA LYS A 120 -13.19 -19.68 26.61
C LYS A 120 -12.48 -19.25 25.34
N HIS A 121 -11.55 -20.05 24.84
CA HIS A 121 -10.72 -19.70 23.68
C HIS A 121 -11.15 -20.41 22.39
N LEU A 122 -11.88 -21.53 22.47
CA LEU A 122 -12.37 -22.29 21.32
C LEU A 122 -13.91 -22.32 21.32
N THR A 123 -14.52 -21.14 21.37
CA THR A 123 -15.98 -21.05 21.28
C THR A 123 -16.47 -21.36 19.86
N PRO A 124 -17.74 -21.79 19.68
CA PRO A 124 -18.30 -22.03 18.36
C PRO A 124 -18.19 -20.80 17.44
N GLU A 125 -18.34 -19.60 17.99
CA GLU A 125 -18.23 -18.33 17.24
C GLU A 125 -16.80 -18.12 16.74
N ILE A 126 -15.77 -18.28 17.58
CA ILE A 126 -14.36 -18.15 17.18
C ILE A 126 -14.02 -19.17 16.10
N LEU A 127 -14.50 -20.41 16.23
CA LEU A 127 -14.25 -21.47 15.25
C LEU A 127 -14.96 -21.18 13.93
N LEU A 128 -16.17 -20.60 13.97
CA LEU A 128 -16.89 -20.16 12.77
C LEU A 128 -16.13 -19.02 12.07
N ASP A 129 -15.76 -17.97 12.80
CA ASP A 129 -15.02 -16.83 12.27
C ASP A 129 -13.68 -17.27 11.66
N TYR A 130 -12.97 -18.19 12.34
CA TYR A 130 -11.73 -18.75 11.81
C TYR A 130 -11.96 -19.52 10.50
N ASN A 131 -13.01 -20.34 10.41
CA ASN A 131 -13.34 -21.07 9.19
C ASN A 131 -13.72 -20.12 8.05
N LEU A 132 -14.51 -19.09 8.31
CA LEU A 132 -14.88 -18.08 7.32
C LEU A 132 -13.64 -17.32 6.81
N TRP A 133 -12.76 -16.92 7.71
CA TRP A 133 -11.49 -16.29 7.33
C TRP A 133 -10.61 -17.22 6.49
N CYS A 134 -10.48 -18.49 6.86
CA CYS A 134 -9.74 -19.47 6.07
C CYS A 134 -10.31 -19.63 4.66
N GLN A 135 -11.64 -19.62 4.51
CA GLN A 135 -12.32 -19.70 3.20
C GLN A 135 -12.11 -18.46 2.34
N ASP A 136 -11.93 -17.28 2.95
CA ASP A 136 -11.61 -16.03 2.24
C ASP A 136 -10.10 -15.84 2.01
N GLY A 137 -9.30 -16.86 2.22
CA GLY A 137 -7.87 -16.89 1.90
C GLY A 137 -6.94 -16.79 3.10
N GLY A 138 -7.45 -16.76 4.33
CA GLY A 138 -6.66 -16.66 5.55
C GLY A 138 -5.90 -17.93 5.92
N GLN A 139 -6.25 -19.08 5.31
CA GLN A 139 -5.60 -20.37 5.62
C GLN A 139 -4.08 -20.30 5.51
N ILE A 140 -3.55 -19.72 4.41
CA ILE A 140 -2.10 -19.61 4.19
C ILE A 140 -1.43 -18.75 5.25
N THR A 141 -2.09 -17.68 5.68
CA THR A 141 -1.62 -16.81 6.76
C THR A 141 -1.59 -17.57 8.09
N ALA A 142 -2.65 -18.27 8.43
CA ALA A 142 -2.73 -19.08 9.65
C ALA A 142 -1.64 -20.16 9.71
N GLU A 143 -1.40 -20.88 8.60
CA GLU A 143 -0.37 -21.90 8.49
C GLU A 143 1.05 -21.32 8.65
N GLN A 144 1.34 -20.17 8.07
CA GLN A 144 2.65 -19.52 8.19
C GLN A 144 2.84 -18.88 9.56
N PHE A 145 1.83 -18.20 10.08
CA PHE A 145 1.84 -17.62 11.42
C PHE A 145 1.99 -18.69 12.49
N GLY A 146 1.32 -19.84 12.32
CA GLY A 146 1.41 -20.98 13.22
C GLY A 146 2.85 -21.50 13.43
N LYS A 147 3.71 -21.37 12.42
CA LYS A 147 5.13 -21.80 12.44
C LYS A 147 6.08 -20.84 13.13
N LEU A 148 5.61 -19.64 13.48
CA LEU A 148 6.42 -18.62 14.15
C LEU A 148 6.66 -19.01 15.61
N SER A 149 7.80 -18.56 16.16
CA SER A 149 8.02 -18.57 17.62
C SER A 149 7.00 -17.67 18.32
N TYR A 150 6.80 -17.87 19.60
CA TYR A 150 5.86 -17.06 20.39
C TYR A 150 6.22 -15.56 20.37
N SER A 151 7.50 -15.21 20.47
CA SER A 151 7.95 -13.84 20.37
C SER A 151 7.62 -13.21 19.01
N GLU A 152 7.93 -13.92 17.90
CA GLU A 152 7.62 -13.42 16.56
C GLU A 152 6.12 -13.22 16.33
N LYS A 153 5.28 -14.08 16.93
CA LYS A 153 3.82 -13.92 16.90
C LYS A 153 3.38 -12.65 17.59
N LEU A 154 3.91 -12.38 18.78
CA LEU A 154 3.59 -11.16 19.52
C LEU A 154 4.06 -9.91 18.78
N ASP A 155 5.32 -9.89 18.32
CA ASP A 155 5.88 -8.76 17.57
C ASP A 155 5.02 -8.43 16.33
N MET A 156 4.53 -9.46 15.63
CA MET A 156 3.69 -9.29 14.44
C MET A 156 2.29 -8.78 14.79
N LEU A 157 1.70 -9.30 15.86
CA LEU A 157 0.39 -8.83 16.34
C LEU A 157 0.47 -7.38 16.85
N ASP A 158 1.54 -7.04 17.56
CA ASP A 158 1.76 -5.66 18.04
C ASP A 158 1.93 -4.69 16.86
N TYR A 159 2.69 -5.09 15.82
CA TYR A 159 2.82 -4.30 14.59
C TYR A 159 1.48 -4.03 13.90
N ILE A 160 0.60 -5.04 13.79
CA ILE A 160 -0.74 -4.85 13.21
C ILE A 160 -1.61 -3.97 14.12
N ALA A 161 -1.49 -4.13 15.44
CA ALA A 161 -2.24 -3.32 16.41
C ALA A 161 -1.86 -1.83 16.39
N GLU A 162 -0.64 -1.50 15.98
CA GLU A 162 -0.12 -0.13 15.84
C GLU A 162 -0.46 0.51 14.47
N ALA A 163 -1.10 -0.25 13.54
CA ALA A 163 -1.47 0.28 12.24
C ALA A 163 -2.47 1.44 12.36
N SER A 164 -2.27 2.48 11.55
CA SER A 164 -3.17 3.63 11.47
C SER A 164 -4.51 3.24 10.84
N LEU A 165 -5.59 3.92 11.19
CA LEU A 165 -6.88 3.76 10.50
C LEU A 165 -6.95 4.60 9.22
N TYR A 166 -6.28 5.74 9.24
CA TYR A 166 -6.19 6.66 8.11
C TYR A 166 -4.92 7.51 8.22
N GLU A 167 -4.52 8.12 7.11
CA GLU A 167 -3.48 9.13 7.05
C GLU A 167 -3.94 10.31 6.19
N VAL A 168 -3.44 11.51 6.49
CA VAL A 168 -3.71 12.71 5.70
C VAL A 168 -2.40 13.33 5.25
N ILE A 169 -2.21 13.40 3.94
CA ILE A 169 -0.98 13.91 3.34
C ILE A 169 -1.27 15.14 2.51
N LYS A 170 -0.46 16.18 2.70
CA LYS A 170 -0.54 17.40 1.87
C LYS A 170 0.66 17.50 0.96
N ASN A 171 0.41 17.84 -0.29
CA ASN A 171 1.43 18.07 -1.29
C ASN A 171 0.95 19.07 -2.35
N ASN A 172 1.71 20.10 -2.62
CA ASN A 172 1.45 21.10 -3.69
C ASN A 172 0.00 21.61 -3.73
N GLY A 173 -0.57 21.94 -2.55
CA GLY A 173 -1.94 22.44 -2.42
C GLY A 173 -3.03 21.38 -2.52
N LYS A 174 -2.68 20.10 -2.72
CA LYS A 174 -3.58 18.94 -2.67
C LYS A 174 -3.51 18.26 -1.33
N GLU A 175 -4.63 17.65 -0.93
CA GLU A 175 -4.76 16.83 0.27
C GLU A 175 -5.21 15.42 -0.12
N TYR A 176 -4.44 14.42 0.28
CA TYR A 176 -4.72 13.01 0.07
C TYR A 176 -5.13 12.39 1.40
N ARG A 177 -6.37 11.91 1.49
CA ARG A 177 -6.92 11.18 2.63
C ARG A 177 -6.84 9.70 2.35
N LEU A 178 -5.94 9.02 3.02
CA LEU A 178 -5.61 7.63 2.82
C LEU A 178 -6.39 6.78 3.80
N ILE A 179 -7.16 5.83 3.31
CA ILE A 179 -7.88 4.81 4.10
C ILE A 179 -7.84 3.48 3.37
N HIS A 180 -8.09 2.39 4.06
CA HIS A 180 -8.14 1.08 3.39
C HIS A 180 -9.34 0.95 2.46
N ALA A 181 -10.55 1.04 2.98
CA ALA A 181 -11.80 0.86 2.22
C ALA A 181 -12.53 2.20 1.97
N GLY A 182 -13.81 2.19 1.72
CA GLY A 182 -14.65 3.39 1.71
C GLY A 182 -15.05 3.79 3.14
N ILE A 183 -15.64 4.98 3.30
CA ILE A 183 -16.17 5.44 4.58
C ILE A 183 -17.67 5.14 4.63
N ILE A 184 -18.08 4.28 5.57
CA ILE A 184 -19.50 4.00 5.80
C ILE A 184 -20.18 5.26 6.38
N ASN A 185 -21.36 5.61 5.88
CA ASN A 185 -22.09 6.80 6.28
C ASN A 185 -21.29 8.10 6.14
N PHE A 186 -20.53 8.19 5.04
CA PHE A 186 -19.69 9.35 4.73
C PHE A 186 -20.49 10.67 4.76
N SER A 187 -19.87 11.69 5.37
CA SER A 187 -20.30 13.10 5.29
C SER A 187 -19.10 13.99 5.03
N PRO A 188 -19.16 14.94 4.07
CA PRO A 188 -18.04 15.84 3.78
C PRO A 188 -17.75 16.84 4.92
N TYR A 189 -18.65 16.93 5.89
CA TYR A 189 -18.57 17.85 7.04
C TYR A 189 -18.16 17.16 8.33
N LYS A 190 -17.91 15.86 8.29
CA LYS A 190 -17.46 15.06 9.42
C LYS A 190 -15.98 14.83 9.32
N ASP A 191 -15.24 15.10 10.39
CA ASP A 191 -13.82 14.85 10.44
C ASP A 191 -13.52 13.34 10.51
N LEU A 192 -12.36 12.91 10.00
CA LEU A 192 -11.99 11.48 9.97
C LEU A 192 -11.93 10.88 11.37
N GLU A 193 -11.55 11.67 12.38
CA GLU A 193 -11.48 11.27 13.79
C GLU A 193 -12.84 10.92 14.41
N GLU A 194 -13.94 11.35 13.80
CA GLU A 194 -15.30 11.08 14.28
C GLU A 194 -15.87 9.74 13.77
N TYR A 195 -15.15 9.05 12.87
CA TYR A 195 -15.53 7.73 12.38
C TYR A 195 -14.87 6.64 13.24
N ASN A 196 -15.53 5.50 13.35
CA ASN A 196 -14.99 4.36 14.09
C ASN A 196 -14.24 3.39 13.16
N LEU A 197 -13.55 2.42 13.74
CA LEU A 197 -12.79 1.39 13.04
C LEU A 197 -13.57 0.74 11.89
N TYR A 198 -14.81 0.32 12.14
CA TYR A 198 -15.61 -0.41 11.16
C TYR A 198 -16.05 0.47 9.99
N ASP A 199 -16.15 1.79 10.20
CA ASP A 199 -16.49 2.72 9.12
C ASP A 199 -15.38 2.75 8.03
N PHE A 200 -14.14 2.39 8.37
CA PHE A 200 -12.99 2.42 7.46
C PHE A 200 -12.64 1.07 6.83
N LEU A 201 -13.09 -0.06 7.42
CA LEU A 201 -12.59 -1.38 7.02
C LEU A 201 -13.43 -2.10 5.96
N GLU A 202 -14.75 -1.87 5.91
CA GLU A 202 -15.66 -2.69 5.11
C GLU A 202 -16.47 -1.89 4.09
N GLY A 203 -16.44 -0.57 4.16
CA GLY A 203 -17.20 0.30 3.27
C GLY A 203 -16.65 0.26 1.84
N ARG A 204 -17.53 0.45 0.87
CA ARG A 204 -17.12 0.71 -0.52
C ARG A 204 -17.49 2.13 -0.87
N ALA A 205 -16.52 2.88 -1.39
CA ALA A 205 -16.75 4.23 -1.86
C ALA A 205 -17.68 4.23 -3.09
N ASP A 206 -18.54 5.24 -3.20
CA ASP A 206 -19.28 5.51 -4.44
C ASP A 206 -18.40 6.31 -5.40
N TYR A 207 -17.65 5.63 -6.22
CA TYR A 207 -16.70 6.22 -7.17
C TYR A 207 -17.37 7.05 -8.28
N SER A 208 -18.69 7.00 -8.40
CA SER A 208 -19.45 7.82 -9.35
C SER A 208 -19.62 9.27 -8.90
N LYS A 209 -19.40 9.56 -7.62
CA LYS A 209 -19.59 10.86 -6.98
C LYS A 209 -18.28 11.40 -6.42
N ARG A 210 -18.15 12.72 -6.40
CA ARG A 210 -17.13 13.38 -5.59
C ARG A 210 -17.61 13.45 -4.12
N TYR A 211 -16.75 13.06 -3.20
CA TYR A 211 -17.06 13.09 -1.77
C TYR A 211 -16.85 14.47 -1.16
N TYR A 212 -15.71 15.09 -1.43
CA TYR A 212 -15.37 16.39 -0.87
C TYR A 212 -15.68 17.52 -1.87
N PRO A 213 -16.35 18.63 -1.43
CA PRO A 213 -16.60 19.77 -2.29
C PRO A 213 -15.34 20.46 -2.81
N ASP A 214 -14.25 20.44 -2.00
CA ASP A 214 -12.94 20.95 -2.42
C ASP A 214 -12.32 19.99 -3.44
N GLU A 215 -12.01 20.51 -4.63
CA GLU A 215 -11.44 19.75 -5.73
C GLU A 215 -9.99 19.29 -5.47
N ASN A 216 -9.32 19.89 -4.50
CA ASN A 216 -7.97 19.53 -4.11
C ASN A 216 -7.93 18.40 -3.05
N ILE A 217 -9.06 17.94 -2.54
CA ILE A 217 -9.13 16.81 -1.61
C ILE A 217 -9.43 15.52 -2.38
N PHE A 218 -8.56 14.53 -2.20
CA PHE A 218 -8.63 13.21 -2.81
C PHE A 218 -8.80 12.14 -1.73
N LEU A 219 -9.75 11.22 -1.94
CA LEU A 219 -9.88 10.01 -1.15
C LEU A 219 -9.11 8.89 -1.84
N VAL A 220 -8.09 8.34 -1.16
CA VAL A 220 -7.24 7.26 -1.68
C VAL A 220 -7.59 5.98 -0.96
N THR A 221 -7.99 4.96 -1.72
CA THR A 221 -8.51 3.68 -1.18
C THR A 221 -7.90 2.46 -1.84
N GLY A 222 -7.88 1.34 -1.11
CA GLY A 222 -7.69 -0.02 -1.59
C GLY A 222 -9.01 -0.80 -1.65
N HIS A 223 -8.99 -2.06 -1.20
CA HIS A 223 -10.13 -2.92 -0.88
C HIS A 223 -11.09 -3.21 -2.04
N THR A 224 -11.42 -2.23 -2.86
CA THR A 224 -12.32 -2.41 -4.00
C THR A 224 -11.51 -2.63 -5.26
N PRO A 225 -11.50 -3.87 -5.80
CA PRO A 225 -10.79 -4.17 -7.04
C PRO A 225 -11.14 -3.20 -8.17
N THR A 226 -10.14 -2.56 -8.74
CA THR A 226 -10.35 -1.50 -9.74
C THR A 226 -11.05 -1.97 -11.00
N PHE A 227 -11.01 -3.28 -11.32
CA PHE A 227 -11.79 -3.82 -12.43
C PHE A 227 -13.32 -3.75 -12.20
N LEU A 228 -13.77 -3.69 -10.95
CA LEU A 228 -15.18 -3.46 -10.62
C LEU A 228 -15.62 -2.02 -10.90
N ILE A 229 -14.67 -1.09 -10.93
CA ILE A 229 -14.88 0.35 -11.17
C ILE A 229 -14.62 0.70 -12.63
N ASN A 230 -13.48 0.25 -13.18
CA ASN A 230 -13.03 0.54 -14.54
C ASN A 230 -13.71 -0.32 -15.60
N GLY A 231 -14.30 -1.45 -15.20
CA GLY A 231 -14.82 -2.51 -16.07
C GLY A 231 -13.89 -3.72 -16.14
N TRP A 232 -14.47 -4.88 -16.45
CA TRP A 232 -13.81 -6.17 -16.41
C TRP A 232 -12.49 -6.18 -17.19
N GLY A 233 -11.43 -6.72 -16.57
CA GLY A 233 -10.09 -6.83 -17.13
C GLY A 233 -9.23 -5.56 -17.06
N LYS A 234 -9.76 -4.45 -16.57
CA LYS A 234 -9.02 -3.19 -16.42
C LYS A 234 -8.58 -3.03 -14.97
N THR A 235 -7.34 -3.40 -14.70
CA THR A 235 -6.73 -3.42 -13.36
C THR A 235 -5.76 -2.25 -13.13
N GLU A 236 -5.98 -1.13 -13.79
CA GLU A 236 -5.23 0.11 -13.56
C GLU A 236 -5.86 0.92 -12.41
N VAL A 237 -5.04 1.73 -11.76
CA VAL A 237 -5.49 2.70 -10.74
C VAL A 237 -6.62 3.57 -11.30
N TYR A 238 -7.71 3.67 -10.56
CA TYR A 238 -8.81 4.57 -10.89
C TYR A 238 -8.54 5.97 -10.36
N ARG A 239 -8.71 7.01 -11.21
CA ARG A 239 -8.46 8.41 -10.83
C ARG A 239 -9.52 9.33 -11.41
N LYS A 240 -10.71 9.40 -10.76
CA LYS A 240 -11.81 10.30 -11.15
C LYS A 240 -12.61 10.72 -9.92
N ASN A 241 -13.35 11.81 -10.04
CA ASN A 241 -14.29 12.32 -9.03
C ASN A 241 -13.66 12.53 -7.64
N GLY A 242 -12.37 12.88 -7.57
CA GLY A 242 -11.66 13.03 -6.30
C GLY A 242 -11.34 11.71 -5.60
N HIS A 243 -11.44 10.58 -6.30
CA HIS A 243 -11.02 9.26 -5.81
C HIS A 243 -9.77 8.78 -6.53
N ILE A 244 -8.91 8.09 -5.79
CA ILE A 244 -7.79 7.30 -6.28
C ILE A 244 -7.95 5.91 -5.68
N ALA A 245 -8.38 4.91 -6.49
CA ALA A 245 -8.50 3.53 -6.04
C ALA A 245 -7.28 2.72 -6.48
N MET A 246 -6.64 2.03 -5.52
CA MET A 246 -5.31 1.43 -5.65
C MET A 246 -5.31 -0.09 -5.75
N ASP A 247 -6.42 -0.79 -5.39
CA ASP A 247 -6.48 -2.25 -5.49
C ASP A 247 -6.55 -2.70 -6.96
N CYS A 248 -5.38 -2.88 -7.55
CA CYS A 248 -5.24 -3.36 -8.92
C CYS A 248 -5.24 -4.89 -9.04
N SER A 249 -5.74 -5.61 -8.02
CA SER A 249 -5.98 -7.06 -8.03
C SER A 249 -4.72 -7.90 -8.21
N CYS A 250 -3.62 -7.55 -7.54
CA CYS A 250 -2.33 -8.22 -7.67
C CYS A 250 -2.45 -9.74 -7.52
N VAL A 251 -3.08 -10.21 -6.44
CA VAL A 251 -3.23 -11.63 -6.11
C VAL A 251 -4.15 -12.38 -7.09
N ALA A 252 -4.99 -11.66 -7.83
CA ALA A 252 -5.88 -12.24 -8.84
C ALA A 252 -5.34 -12.11 -10.28
N GLY A 253 -4.04 -11.91 -10.43
CA GLY A 253 -3.37 -11.80 -11.74
C GLY A 253 -3.54 -10.45 -12.43
N GLY A 254 -3.93 -9.42 -11.69
CA GLY A 254 -3.91 -8.02 -12.12
C GLY A 254 -2.52 -7.40 -12.00
N LYS A 255 -2.42 -6.29 -11.26
CA LYS A 255 -1.16 -5.55 -11.07
C LYS A 255 -0.99 -5.18 -9.59
N LEU A 256 0.24 -4.92 -9.15
CA LEU A 256 0.51 -4.14 -7.96
C LEU A 256 0.98 -2.76 -8.41
N ALA A 257 0.38 -1.71 -7.85
CA ALA A 257 0.63 -0.32 -8.25
C ALA A 257 1.27 0.47 -7.12
N ALA A 258 2.21 1.36 -7.45
CA ALA A 258 2.69 2.43 -6.57
C ALA A 258 2.30 3.78 -7.17
N PHE A 259 1.56 4.58 -6.41
CA PHE A 259 1.26 5.96 -6.74
C PHE A 259 2.25 6.89 -6.02
N CYS A 260 3.01 7.68 -6.77
CA CYS A 260 3.91 8.69 -6.22
C CYS A 260 3.16 9.99 -5.98
N ILE A 261 3.21 10.51 -4.75
CA ILE A 261 2.50 11.75 -4.36
C ILE A 261 3.14 12.98 -5.00
N GLU A 262 4.47 13.00 -5.14
CA GLU A 262 5.22 14.16 -5.67
C GLU A 262 5.00 14.38 -7.16
N THR A 263 5.02 13.30 -7.93
CA THR A 263 4.92 13.33 -9.40
C THR A 263 3.53 12.99 -9.92
N GLU A 264 2.68 12.39 -9.08
CA GLU A 264 1.38 11.79 -9.44
C GLU A 264 1.46 10.68 -10.49
N GLU A 265 2.64 10.12 -10.69
CA GLU A 265 2.86 8.97 -11.55
C GLU A 265 2.44 7.67 -10.87
N VAL A 266 2.02 6.70 -11.68
CA VAL A 266 1.71 5.35 -11.20
C VAL A 266 2.65 4.36 -11.86
N ILE A 267 3.38 3.63 -11.04
CA ILE A 267 4.29 2.57 -11.44
C ILE A 267 3.62 1.22 -11.15
N TYR A 268 3.73 0.27 -12.07
CA TYR A 268 3.09 -1.03 -11.96
C TYR A 268 4.10 -2.17 -12.09
N VAL A 269 3.82 -3.26 -11.38
CA VAL A 269 4.35 -4.60 -11.68
C VAL A 269 3.19 -5.54 -11.95
N ASP A 270 3.42 -6.57 -12.77
CA ASP A 270 2.38 -7.56 -13.05
C ASP A 270 2.12 -8.43 -11.81
N GLY A 271 0.86 -8.77 -11.60
CA GLY A 271 0.43 -9.62 -10.51
C GLY A 271 0.79 -11.10 -10.72
N VAL A 272 0.33 -11.96 -9.81
CA VAL A 272 0.61 -13.40 -9.85
C VAL A 272 -0.18 -14.07 -10.98
N LEU A 273 0.53 -14.60 -11.98
CA LEU A 273 -0.09 -15.13 -13.19
C LEU A 273 -0.88 -16.44 -12.98
N ASP A 274 -0.50 -17.27 -12.02
CA ASP A 274 -1.07 -18.61 -11.81
C ASP A 274 -2.45 -18.64 -11.13
N THR A 275 -2.93 -17.48 -10.65
CA THR A 275 -4.18 -17.43 -9.88
C THR A 275 -5.44 -17.23 -10.72
N LYS A 276 -5.31 -16.88 -12.03
CA LYS A 276 -6.49 -16.60 -12.88
C LYS A 276 -7.44 -17.78 -13.01
N GLU A 277 -6.92 -19.00 -13.14
CA GLU A 277 -7.75 -20.21 -13.25
C GLU A 277 -8.31 -20.62 -11.88
N ASP A 278 -7.51 -20.56 -10.83
CA ASP A 278 -7.92 -20.94 -9.47
C ASP A 278 -8.97 -20.00 -8.88
N TYR A 279 -8.80 -18.69 -9.02
CA TYR A 279 -9.73 -17.71 -8.48
C TYR A 279 -11.10 -17.73 -9.17
N LEU A 280 -11.10 -17.94 -10.48
CA LEU A 280 -12.34 -18.14 -11.26
C LEU A 280 -12.92 -19.55 -11.09
N GLY A 281 -12.09 -20.58 -10.87
CA GLY A 281 -12.49 -21.97 -10.64
C GLY A 281 -13.20 -22.20 -9.30
N ARG A 282 -12.71 -21.60 -8.22
CA ARG A 282 -13.30 -21.73 -6.86
C ARG A 282 -14.67 -21.03 -6.72
N ARG A 283 -15.01 -20.10 -7.60
CA ARG A 283 -16.34 -19.47 -7.62
C ARG A 283 -17.37 -20.23 -8.48
N LYS A 284 -17.01 -21.38 -9.06
CA LYS A 284 -17.93 -22.24 -9.82
C LYS A 284 -18.45 -23.43 -9.00
N LEU A 285 -18.15 -23.50 -7.73
CA LEU A 285 -18.76 -24.42 -6.76
C LEU A 285 -19.60 -23.62 -5.78
#